data_21467593505ddb4414acd39c212809a8
#
_entry.id   21467593505ddb4414acd39c212809a8
#
_cell.length_a   1.000
_cell.length_b   1.000
_cell.length_c   1.000
_cell.angle_alpha   90.00
_cell.angle_beta   90.00
_cell.angle_gamma   90.00
#
_symmetry.space_group_name_H-M   'P 1'
#
loop_
_entity.id
_entity.type
_entity.pdbx_description
1 polymer ?
#
loop_
_entity_poly.entity_id
_entity_poly.type
_entity_poly.pdbx_seq_one_letter_code
_entity_poly.pdbx_strand_id
1 'polypeptide(L)'
;TRRLNLAQAFNPLGSLCGMAVASLIVLPNLISDRRDSSGTIVFNTLDEATKETIHLHDIAVIRDPYVAIGIGELVMLVVVALAKMPNLRSENKSERHSGTMKRLFGNKEYREGVITQIFYVAAQIMTWTFIIQYADNLGISKATAQNYNIAAMVMFLCFRFTGTFLMRYIKPARLLAIFAICAACCTLGAILIVGFAGLICLVAISAFMSIMFPSIYGIALERVDDSDTSLGAAFLVMAIVGGALMPPLQGTIIDCGSIAGLPAVN
;
A
#
# COMPACT_ATOMS: atom_id res chain seq x y z
N THR A 1 -19.53 1.42 -7.49
CA THR A 1 -18.12 1.91 -7.46
C THR A 1 -17.96 3.16 -6.58
N ARG A 2 -18.75 4.27 -6.73
CA ARG A 2 -18.60 5.52 -5.98
C ARG A 2 -18.76 5.36 -4.45
N ARG A 3 -19.80 4.65 -4.00
CA ARG A 3 -20.03 4.37 -2.56
C ARG A 3 -18.88 3.57 -1.95
N LEU A 4 -18.33 2.63 -2.70
CA LEU A 4 -17.18 1.83 -2.29
C LEU A 4 -15.92 2.71 -2.14
N ASN A 5 -15.66 3.60 -3.10
CA ASN A 5 -14.55 4.56 -3.02
C ASN A 5 -14.64 5.44 -1.77
N LEU A 6 -15.84 5.92 -1.44
CA LEU A 6 -16.06 6.75 -0.26
C LEU A 6 -15.84 5.95 1.05
N ALA A 7 -16.38 4.73 1.13
CA ALA A 7 -16.18 3.88 2.30
C ALA A 7 -14.69 3.54 2.51
N GLN A 8 -13.97 3.26 1.43
CA GLN A 8 -12.54 2.97 1.50
C GLN A 8 -11.65 4.21 1.70
N ALA A 9 -12.19 5.44 1.66
CA ALA A 9 -11.42 6.64 1.95
C ALA A 9 -10.93 6.70 3.41
N PHE A 10 -11.55 5.94 4.31
CA PHE A 10 -11.09 5.81 5.70
C PHE A 10 -9.82 4.97 5.86
N ASN A 11 -9.51 4.08 4.91
CA ASN A 11 -8.31 3.24 4.97
C ASN A 11 -7.00 4.06 4.99
N PRO A 12 -6.78 5.06 4.11
CA PRO A 12 -5.59 5.91 4.18
C PRO A 12 -5.47 6.72 5.46
N LEU A 13 -6.57 7.05 6.13
CA LEU A 13 -6.52 7.71 7.44
C LEU A 13 -5.84 6.85 8.49
N GLY A 14 -6.14 5.55 8.53
CA GLY A 14 -5.45 4.60 9.40
C GLY A 14 -3.94 4.54 9.10
N SER A 15 -3.57 4.51 7.82
CA SER A 15 -2.15 4.54 7.41
C SER A 15 -1.46 5.84 7.84
N LEU A 16 -2.11 6.99 7.68
CA LEU A 16 -1.58 8.28 8.14
C LEU A 16 -1.38 8.32 9.67
N CYS A 17 -2.35 7.80 10.44
CA CYS A 17 -2.19 7.67 11.89
C CYS A 17 -1.00 6.78 12.25
N GLY A 18 -0.85 5.63 11.59
CA GLY A 18 0.30 4.75 11.79
C GLY A 18 1.63 5.40 11.45
N MET A 19 1.70 6.12 10.34
CA MET A 19 2.90 6.90 9.94
C MET A 19 3.20 8.03 10.92
N ALA A 20 2.18 8.71 11.45
CA ALA A 20 2.35 9.73 12.47
C ALA A 20 2.92 9.13 13.77
N VAL A 21 2.41 7.99 14.22
CA VAL A 21 2.96 7.26 15.37
C VAL A 21 4.42 6.86 15.11
N ALA A 22 4.73 6.32 13.94
CA ALA A 22 6.09 5.97 13.58
C ALA A 22 7.02 7.19 13.59
N SER A 23 6.60 8.32 12.99
CA SER A 23 7.41 9.53 12.87
C SER A 23 7.58 10.29 14.20
N LEU A 24 6.55 10.32 15.06
CA LEU A 24 6.56 11.11 16.28
C LEU A 24 7.02 10.32 17.51
N ILE A 25 6.80 9.01 17.52
CA ILE A 25 7.05 8.16 18.69
C ILE A 25 8.20 7.19 18.43
N VAL A 26 8.18 6.45 17.32
CA VAL A 26 9.16 5.37 17.10
C VAL A 26 10.50 5.93 16.64
N LEU A 27 10.54 6.63 15.51
CA LEU A 27 11.79 7.08 14.89
C LEU A 27 12.66 7.97 15.80
N PRO A 28 12.12 8.95 16.58
CA PRO A 28 12.94 9.77 17.45
C PRO A 28 13.56 9.00 18.61
N ASN A 29 12.97 7.87 19.00
CA ASN A 29 13.41 7.06 20.13
C ASN A 29 14.32 5.89 19.71
N LEU A 30 14.52 5.65 18.41
CA LEU A 30 15.49 4.66 17.93
C LEU A 30 16.92 5.18 18.12
N ILE A 31 17.73 4.43 18.85
CA ILE A 31 19.14 4.76 19.12
C ILE A 31 20.01 4.28 17.97
N SER A 32 19.69 3.14 17.35
CA SER A 32 20.46 2.55 16.25
C SER A 32 20.52 3.40 14.99
N ASP A 33 19.56 4.28 14.76
CA ASP A 33 19.51 5.16 13.57
C ASP A 33 20.13 6.55 13.80
N ARG A 34 20.75 6.78 14.97
CA ARG A 34 21.45 8.05 15.27
C ARG A 34 22.68 8.19 14.38
N ARG A 35 22.75 9.36 13.73
CA ARG A 35 23.89 9.73 12.89
C ARG A 35 24.74 10.79 13.60
N ASP A 36 26.05 10.69 13.42
CA ASP A 36 27.01 11.70 13.86
C ASP A 36 26.98 12.93 12.94
N SER A 37 27.67 13.98 13.32
CA SER A 37 27.85 15.22 12.52
C SER A 37 28.41 14.98 11.13
N SER A 38 29.09 13.85 10.92
CA SER A 38 29.60 13.38 9.63
C SER A 38 28.57 12.60 8.80
N GLY A 39 27.35 12.36 9.31
CA GLY A 39 26.30 11.57 8.65
C GLY A 39 26.47 10.06 8.77
N THR A 40 27.50 9.57 9.48
CA THR A 40 27.73 8.14 9.70
C THR A 40 26.85 7.62 10.83
N ILE A 41 26.34 6.39 10.66
CA ILE A 41 25.52 5.73 11.69
C ILE A 41 26.43 5.35 12.86
N VAL A 42 26.23 5.95 14.02
CA VAL A 42 27.06 5.74 15.23
C VAL A 42 27.02 4.28 15.67
N PHE A 43 25.91 3.60 15.50
CA PHE A 43 25.74 2.18 15.87
C PHE A 43 26.82 1.27 15.27
N ASN A 44 27.29 1.54 14.05
CA ASN A 44 28.30 0.69 13.38
C ASN A 44 29.70 0.78 14.01
N THR A 45 29.95 1.82 14.79
CA THR A 45 31.27 2.06 15.44
C THR A 45 31.35 1.56 16.87
N LEU A 46 30.24 1.04 17.44
CA LEU A 46 30.15 0.59 18.82
C LEU A 46 30.63 -0.85 19.00
N ASP A 47 31.00 -1.18 20.23
CA ASP A 47 31.31 -2.55 20.66
C ASP A 47 30.05 -3.44 20.71
N GLU A 48 30.22 -4.76 20.60
CA GLU A 48 29.12 -5.71 20.50
C GLU A 48 28.19 -5.71 21.73
N ALA A 49 28.72 -5.51 22.94
CA ALA A 49 27.92 -5.47 24.16
C ALA A 49 26.97 -4.23 24.17
N THR A 50 27.47 -3.10 23.71
CA THR A 50 26.68 -1.85 23.58
C THR A 50 25.64 -1.99 22.46
N LYS A 51 25.99 -2.62 21.35
CA LYS A 51 25.03 -2.92 20.26
C LYS A 51 23.87 -3.78 20.73
N GLU A 52 24.13 -4.82 21.52
CA GLU A 52 23.09 -5.69 22.06
C GLU A 52 22.12 -4.92 22.98
N THR A 53 22.66 -4.05 23.84
CA THR A 53 21.82 -3.18 24.70
C THR A 53 20.93 -2.24 23.88
N ILE A 54 21.48 -1.64 22.84
CA ILE A 54 20.73 -0.77 21.91
C ILE A 54 19.67 -1.55 21.17
N HIS A 55 19.96 -2.76 20.69
CA HIS A 55 18.99 -3.64 20.05
C HIS A 55 17.81 -3.95 20.96
N LEU A 56 18.05 -4.31 22.21
CA LEU A 56 16.99 -4.58 23.19
C LEU A 56 16.11 -3.37 23.44
N HIS A 57 16.74 -2.19 23.55
CA HIS A 57 16.00 -0.92 23.67
C HIS A 57 15.12 -0.64 22.44
N ASP A 58 15.70 -0.73 21.25
CA ASP A 58 14.99 -0.41 19.99
C ASP A 58 13.85 -1.41 19.72
N ILE A 59 14.04 -2.68 20.07
CA ILE A 59 12.98 -3.68 20.03
C ILE A 59 11.82 -3.29 20.95
N ALA A 60 12.09 -2.78 22.16
CA ALA A 60 11.05 -2.33 23.09
C ALA A 60 10.30 -1.11 22.52
N VAL A 61 11.01 -0.14 21.95
CA VAL A 61 10.43 1.05 21.30
C VAL A 61 9.49 0.67 20.14
N ILE A 62 9.85 -0.35 19.36
CA ILE A 62 9.01 -0.86 18.26
C ILE A 62 7.85 -1.69 18.81
N ARG A 63 8.10 -2.57 19.78
CA ARG A 63 7.10 -3.50 20.35
C ARG A 63 5.90 -2.76 20.94
N ASP A 64 6.14 -1.68 21.69
CA ASP A 64 5.08 -1.04 22.49
C ASP A 64 3.93 -0.47 21.66
N PRO A 65 4.15 0.24 20.54
CA PRO A 65 3.08 0.61 19.61
C PRO A 65 2.34 -0.60 19.00
N TYR A 66 3.05 -1.69 18.68
CA TYR A 66 2.40 -2.91 18.14
C TYR A 66 1.50 -3.59 19.17
N VAL A 67 1.92 -3.63 20.44
CA VAL A 67 1.09 -4.13 21.54
C VAL A 67 -0.17 -3.28 21.71
N ALA A 68 -0.04 -1.95 21.65
CA ALA A 68 -1.18 -1.04 21.74
C ALA A 68 -2.17 -1.26 20.58
N ILE A 69 -1.67 -1.44 19.35
CA ILE A 69 -2.49 -1.76 18.17
C ILE A 69 -3.19 -3.11 18.37
N GLY A 70 -2.46 -4.15 18.81
CA GLY A 70 -3.00 -5.48 19.07
C GLY A 70 -4.13 -5.48 20.11
N ILE A 71 -3.99 -4.69 21.18
CA ILE A 71 -5.08 -4.50 22.17
C ILE A 71 -6.28 -3.81 21.49
N GLY A 72 -6.06 -2.77 20.67
CA GLY A 72 -7.11 -2.10 19.91
C GLY A 72 -7.87 -3.07 18.98
N GLU A 73 -7.15 -3.94 18.27
CA GLU A 73 -7.76 -4.97 17.43
C GLU A 73 -8.59 -5.98 18.23
N LEU A 74 -8.12 -6.40 19.40
CA LEU A 74 -8.89 -7.28 20.29
C LEU A 74 -10.18 -6.61 20.77
N VAL A 75 -10.14 -5.31 21.13
CA VAL A 75 -11.33 -4.54 21.47
C VAL A 75 -12.30 -4.49 20.30
N MET A 76 -11.81 -4.21 19.09
CA MET A 76 -12.64 -4.20 17.88
C MET A 76 -13.24 -5.57 17.57
N LEU A 77 -12.49 -6.64 17.77
CA LEU A 77 -13.00 -8.01 17.63
C LEU A 77 -14.18 -8.26 18.57
N VAL A 78 -14.09 -7.85 19.84
CA VAL A 78 -15.18 -7.97 20.80
C VAL A 78 -16.40 -7.15 20.37
N VAL A 79 -16.18 -5.90 19.92
CA VAL A 79 -17.26 -5.02 19.43
C VAL A 79 -17.98 -5.66 18.25
N VAL A 80 -17.24 -6.19 17.27
CA VAL A 80 -17.81 -6.85 16.09
C VAL A 80 -18.54 -8.15 16.48
N ALA A 81 -17.98 -8.93 17.40
CA ALA A 81 -18.63 -10.17 17.87
C ALA A 81 -19.94 -9.91 18.60
N LEU A 82 -20.05 -8.80 19.32
CA LEU A 82 -21.27 -8.39 20.03
C LEU A 82 -22.27 -7.66 19.13
N ALA A 83 -21.81 -7.11 17.99
CA ALA A 83 -22.66 -6.40 17.05
C ALA A 83 -23.62 -7.36 16.33
N LYS A 84 -24.92 -7.10 16.41
CA LYS A 84 -25.93 -7.81 15.62
C LYS A 84 -25.80 -7.41 14.15
N MET A 85 -24.99 -8.14 13.40
CA MET A 85 -24.93 -7.92 11.96
C MET A 85 -26.20 -8.43 11.28
N PRO A 86 -26.77 -7.67 10.31
CA PRO A 86 -27.88 -8.15 9.50
C PRO A 86 -27.42 -9.40 8.74
N ASN A 87 -28.20 -10.48 8.86
CA ASN A 87 -27.96 -11.70 8.08
C ASN A 87 -28.20 -11.40 6.60
N LEU A 88 -27.17 -11.08 5.88
CA LEU A 88 -27.16 -11.01 4.41
C LEU A 88 -27.08 -12.42 3.79
N ARG A 89 -27.65 -13.41 4.48
CA ARG A 89 -27.73 -14.76 3.97
C ARG A 89 -28.72 -14.74 2.80
N SER A 90 -28.18 -14.65 1.60
CA SER A 90 -28.92 -14.99 0.39
C SER A 90 -29.54 -16.36 0.61
N GLU A 91 -30.86 -16.46 0.54
CA GLU A 91 -31.63 -17.71 0.77
C GLU A 91 -31.35 -18.80 -0.27
N ASN A 92 -30.38 -18.63 -1.15
CA ASN A 92 -29.99 -19.63 -2.12
C ASN A 92 -28.86 -20.51 -1.59
N LYS A 93 -29.30 -21.65 -1.15
CA LYS A 93 -28.59 -22.89 -0.80
C LYS A 93 -27.24 -23.04 -1.49
N SER A 94 -26.29 -23.50 -0.70
CA SER A 94 -25.06 -24.22 -1.00
C SER A 94 -25.07 -25.02 -2.32
N GLU A 95 -25.10 -24.35 -3.47
CA GLU A 95 -24.68 -24.97 -4.71
C GLU A 95 -23.16 -24.90 -4.78
N ARG A 96 -22.57 -26.08 -4.70
CA ARG A 96 -21.18 -26.45 -4.94
C ARG A 96 -20.26 -25.31 -5.38
N HIS A 97 -19.42 -24.85 -4.46
CA HIS A 97 -18.33 -23.89 -4.72
C HIS A 97 -17.45 -24.21 -5.96
N SER A 98 -17.40 -25.49 -6.37
CA SER A 98 -16.66 -25.92 -7.57
C SER A 98 -17.25 -25.40 -8.89
N GLY A 99 -18.57 -25.26 -8.99
CA GLY A 99 -19.24 -24.69 -10.16
C GLY A 99 -19.08 -23.16 -10.24
N THR A 100 -19.16 -22.48 -9.12
CA THR A 100 -18.98 -21.02 -9.00
C THR A 100 -17.59 -20.59 -9.41
N MET A 101 -16.54 -21.28 -8.94
CA MET A 101 -15.17 -20.96 -9.31
C MET A 101 -14.93 -21.07 -10.81
N LYS A 102 -15.45 -22.12 -11.47
CA LYS A 102 -15.35 -22.29 -12.92
C LYS A 102 -16.09 -21.18 -13.69
N ARG A 103 -17.25 -20.72 -13.21
CA ARG A 103 -17.99 -19.59 -13.80
C ARG A 103 -17.22 -18.29 -13.65
N LEU A 104 -16.73 -17.98 -12.44
CA LEU A 104 -15.97 -16.76 -12.16
C LEU A 104 -14.71 -16.64 -13.03
N PHE A 105 -13.86 -17.66 -13.03
CA PHE A 105 -12.64 -17.65 -13.83
C PHE A 105 -12.86 -17.90 -15.32
N GLY A 106 -14.01 -18.41 -15.71
CA GLY A 106 -14.49 -18.48 -17.10
C GLY A 106 -14.89 -17.12 -17.66
N ASN A 107 -15.30 -16.17 -16.80
CA ASN A 107 -15.60 -14.81 -17.18
C ASN A 107 -14.29 -14.04 -17.43
N LYS A 108 -14.04 -13.66 -18.69
CA LYS A 108 -12.82 -12.99 -19.12
C LYS A 108 -12.62 -11.65 -18.40
N GLU A 109 -13.67 -10.84 -18.31
CA GLU A 109 -13.63 -9.50 -17.71
C GLU A 109 -13.31 -9.57 -16.21
N TYR A 110 -13.91 -10.52 -15.50
CA TYR A 110 -13.62 -10.75 -14.10
C TYR A 110 -12.18 -11.22 -13.87
N ARG A 111 -11.71 -12.19 -14.65
CA ARG A 111 -10.34 -12.70 -14.56
C ARG A 111 -9.29 -11.60 -14.82
N GLU A 112 -9.51 -10.81 -15.87
CA GLU A 112 -8.65 -9.65 -16.17
C GLU A 112 -8.67 -8.64 -15.01
N GLY A 113 -9.82 -8.42 -14.37
CA GLY A 113 -9.96 -7.59 -13.18
C GLY A 113 -9.14 -8.08 -12.00
N VAL A 114 -9.18 -9.39 -11.70
CA VAL A 114 -8.37 -9.98 -10.61
C VAL A 114 -6.88 -9.85 -10.90
N ILE A 115 -6.44 -10.15 -12.11
CA ILE A 115 -5.02 -10.02 -12.52
C ILE A 115 -4.58 -8.56 -12.41
N THR A 116 -5.38 -7.63 -12.93
CA THR A 116 -5.11 -6.19 -12.84
C THR A 116 -5.01 -5.73 -11.38
N GLN A 117 -5.85 -6.26 -10.51
CA GLN A 117 -5.84 -5.93 -9.08
C GLN A 117 -4.55 -6.40 -8.39
N ILE A 118 -4.06 -7.60 -8.72
CA ILE A 118 -2.78 -8.14 -8.20
C ILE A 118 -1.63 -7.22 -8.59
N PHE A 119 -1.50 -6.90 -9.88
CA PHE A 119 -0.43 -6.02 -10.37
C PHE A 119 -0.54 -4.60 -9.84
N TYR A 120 -1.77 -4.09 -9.72
CA TYR A 120 -1.99 -2.77 -9.16
C TYR A 120 -1.51 -2.69 -7.70
N VAL A 121 -1.93 -3.63 -6.85
CA VAL A 121 -1.52 -3.64 -5.43
C VAL A 121 -0.02 -3.86 -5.29
N ALA A 122 0.55 -4.71 -6.13
CA ALA A 122 1.99 -4.90 -6.24
C ALA A 122 2.72 -3.57 -6.49
N ALA A 123 2.34 -2.84 -7.55
CA ALA A 123 2.91 -1.55 -7.90
C ALA A 123 2.70 -0.49 -6.80
N GLN A 124 1.54 -0.49 -6.14
CA GLN A 124 1.22 0.43 -5.06
C GLN A 124 2.15 0.27 -3.86
N ILE A 125 2.32 -0.96 -3.39
CA ILE A 125 3.18 -1.24 -2.23
C ILE A 125 4.65 -0.99 -2.57
N MET A 126 5.10 -1.42 -3.75
CA MET A 126 6.46 -1.12 -4.24
C MET A 126 6.73 0.39 -4.25
N THR A 127 5.81 1.19 -4.79
CA THR A 127 5.97 2.65 -4.86
C THR A 127 6.16 3.24 -3.46
N TRP A 128 5.34 2.86 -2.49
CA TRP A 128 5.45 3.42 -1.13
C TRP A 128 6.70 2.96 -0.39
N THR A 129 7.12 1.72 -0.58
CA THR A 129 8.38 1.21 -0.01
C THR A 129 9.57 1.91 -0.65
N PHE A 130 9.51 2.17 -1.96
CA PHE A 130 10.63 2.75 -2.71
C PHE A 130 10.86 4.24 -2.45
N ILE A 131 9.84 4.99 -2.02
CA ILE A 131 10.00 6.41 -1.65
C ILE A 131 11.10 6.58 -0.60
N ILE A 132 11.09 5.77 0.46
CA ILE A 132 12.07 5.86 1.55
C ILE A 132 13.45 5.45 1.04
N GLN A 133 13.54 4.39 0.27
CA GLN A 133 14.79 3.86 -0.25
C GLN A 133 15.43 4.79 -1.30
N TYR A 134 14.62 5.36 -2.17
CA TYR A 134 15.07 6.36 -3.14
C TYR A 134 15.60 7.61 -2.44
N ALA A 135 14.92 8.10 -1.41
CA ALA A 135 15.36 9.24 -0.63
C ALA A 135 16.68 8.95 0.14
N ASP A 136 16.84 7.73 0.68
CA ASP A 136 18.07 7.31 1.36
C ASP A 136 19.26 7.29 0.39
N ASN A 137 19.06 6.84 -0.85
CA ASN A 137 20.08 6.88 -1.91
C ASN A 137 20.48 8.32 -2.31
N LEU A 138 19.59 9.29 -2.13
CA LEU A 138 19.91 10.71 -2.31
C LEU A 138 20.63 11.33 -1.10
N GLY A 139 20.96 10.52 -0.07
CA GLY A 139 21.60 10.99 1.16
C GLY A 139 20.62 11.67 2.13
N ILE A 140 19.31 11.57 1.89
CA ILE A 140 18.27 12.11 2.76
C ILE A 140 18.09 11.15 3.93
N SER A 141 18.07 11.67 5.17
CA SER A 141 17.87 10.84 6.37
C SER A 141 16.51 10.12 6.31
N LYS A 142 16.43 8.92 6.85
CA LYS A 142 15.18 8.12 6.89
C LYS A 142 14.03 8.86 7.56
N ALA A 143 14.29 9.65 8.59
CA ALA A 143 13.29 10.49 9.23
C ALA A 143 12.70 11.54 8.27
N THR A 144 13.53 12.17 7.44
CA THR A 144 13.10 13.12 6.41
C THR A 144 12.41 12.37 5.25
N ALA A 145 12.93 11.21 4.86
CA ALA A 145 12.33 10.35 3.85
C ALA A 145 10.90 9.93 4.24
N GLN A 146 10.66 9.66 5.51
CA GLN A 146 9.33 9.37 6.04
C GLN A 146 8.35 10.53 5.83
N ASN A 147 8.79 11.78 5.89
CA ASN A 147 7.93 12.93 5.61
C ASN A 147 7.45 12.96 4.16
N TYR A 148 8.28 12.54 3.19
CA TYR A 148 7.84 12.38 1.79
C TYR A 148 6.83 11.26 1.65
N ASN A 149 6.97 10.17 2.40
CA ASN A 149 5.99 9.09 2.41
C ASN A 149 4.66 9.53 3.03
N ILE A 150 4.69 10.34 4.10
CA ILE A 150 3.49 10.98 4.68
C ILE A 150 2.86 11.92 3.64
N ALA A 151 3.64 12.74 2.93
CA ALA A 151 3.14 13.61 1.88
C ALA A 151 2.47 12.81 0.74
N ALA A 152 3.07 11.69 0.33
CA ALA A 152 2.50 10.78 -0.65
C ALA A 152 1.13 10.23 -0.19
N MET A 153 1.00 9.88 1.08
CA MET A 153 -0.24 9.36 1.64
C MET A 153 -1.31 10.46 1.79
N VAL A 154 -0.93 11.68 2.14
CA VAL A 154 -1.83 12.85 2.15
C VAL A 154 -2.33 13.14 0.75
N MET A 155 -1.45 13.15 -0.26
CA MET A 155 -1.84 13.29 -1.67
C MET A 155 -2.79 12.17 -2.11
N PHE A 156 -2.50 10.94 -1.74
CA PHE A 156 -3.36 9.79 -2.00
C PHE A 156 -4.77 10.00 -1.43
N LEU A 157 -4.87 10.48 -0.18
CA LEU A 157 -6.16 10.76 0.47
C LEU A 157 -6.91 11.90 -0.24
N CYS A 158 -6.25 13.02 -0.50
CA CYS A 158 -6.85 14.17 -1.19
C CYS A 158 -7.37 13.79 -2.58
N PHE A 159 -6.55 13.09 -3.37
CA PHE A 159 -6.94 12.64 -4.71
C PHE A 159 -8.01 11.55 -4.70
N ARG A 160 -8.13 10.78 -3.64
CA ARG A 160 -9.25 9.83 -3.46
C ARG A 160 -10.59 10.57 -3.34
N PHE A 161 -10.65 11.64 -2.54
CA PHE A 161 -11.87 12.46 -2.46
C PHE A 161 -12.14 13.18 -3.79
N THR A 162 -11.11 13.80 -4.38
CA THR A 162 -11.22 14.47 -5.69
C THR A 162 -11.66 13.50 -6.77
N GLY A 163 -11.06 12.32 -6.86
CA GLY A 163 -11.43 11.30 -7.84
C GLY A 163 -12.85 10.76 -7.62
N THR A 164 -13.23 10.54 -6.36
CA THR A 164 -14.61 10.14 -6.03
C THR A 164 -15.64 11.20 -6.41
N PHE A 165 -15.30 12.49 -6.27
CA PHE A 165 -16.12 13.60 -6.75
C PHE A 165 -16.18 13.61 -8.28
N LEU A 166 -15.06 13.41 -8.94
CA LEU A 166 -14.94 13.41 -10.41
C LEU A 166 -15.75 12.27 -11.06
N MET A 167 -15.90 11.13 -10.36
CA MET A 167 -16.78 10.02 -10.78
C MET A 167 -18.26 10.40 -10.89
N ARG A 168 -18.65 11.60 -10.40
CA ARG A 168 -19.99 12.13 -10.63
C ARG A 168 -20.19 12.58 -12.08
N TYR A 169 -19.11 13.03 -12.72
CA TYR A 169 -19.12 13.61 -14.07
C TYR A 169 -18.51 12.68 -15.12
N ILE A 170 -17.57 11.84 -14.74
CA ILE A 170 -16.80 10.96 -15.63
C ILE A 170 -17.09 9.50 -15.29
N LYS A 171 -17.27 8.66 -16.31
CA LYS A 171 -17.46 7.22 -16.11
C LYS A 171 -16.24 6.62 -15.39
N PRO A 172 -16.43 5.75 -14.37
CA PRO A 172 -15.33 5.18 -13.57
C PRO A 172 -14.21 4.54 -14.41
N ALA A 173 -14.54 3.81 -15.46
CA ALA A 173 -13.57 3.17 -16.34
C ALA A 173 -12.69 4.19 -17.10
N ARG A 174 -13.27 5.32 -17.56
CA ARG A 174 -12.48 6.37 -18.22
C ARG A 174 -11.57 7.09 -17.22
N LEU A 175 -12.08 7.38 -16.03
CA LEU A 175 -11.30 8.03 -14.99
C LEU A 175 -10.14 7.13 -14.55
N LEU A 176 -10.39 5.83 -14.39
CA LEU A 176 -9.35 4.84 -14.11
C LEU A 176 -8.25 4.86 -15.18
N ALA A 177 -8.62 4.87 -16.46
CA ALA A 177 -7.65 4.92 -17.56
C ALA A 177 -6.80 6.21 -17.53
N ILE A 178 -7.42 7.37 -17.30
CA ILE A 178 -6.71 8.66 -17.19
C ILE A 178 -5.71 8.59 -16.03
N PHE A 179 -6.13 8.14 -14.86
CA PHE A 179 -5.28 8.04 -13.69
C PHE A 179 -4.13 7.03 -13.91
N ALA A 180 -4.39 5.92 -14.61
CA ALA A 180 -3.36 4.95 -14.95
C ALA A 180 -2.30 5.53 -15.88
N ILE A 181 -2.72 6.28 -16.91
CA ILE A 181 -1.79 6.98 -17.83
C ILE A 181 -0.95 8.02 -17.07
N CYS A 182 -1.58 8.84 -16.22
CA CYS A 182 -0.86 9.83 -15.42
C CYS A 182 0.14 9.16 -14.46
N ALA A 183 -0.23 8.05 -13.80
CA ALA A 183 0.67 7.27 -12.96
C ALA A 183 1.85 6.73 -13.76
N ALA A 184 1.61 6.19 -14.97
CA ALA A 184 2.66 5.70 -15.85
C ALA A 184 3.61 6.83 -16.29
N CYS A 185 3.10 8.01 -16.62
CA CYS A 185 3.92 9.18 -16.95
C CYS A 185 4.79 9.61 -15.76
N CYS A 186 4.23 9.64 -14.55
CA CYS A 186 5.00 9.94 -13.33
C CYS A 186 6.07 8.88 -13.06
N THR A 187 5.77 7.60 -13.29
CA THR A 187 6.74 6.51 -13.14
C THR A 187 7.89 6.68 -14.15
N LEU A 188 7.59 6.97 -15.41
CA LEU A 188 8.61 7.28 -16.40
C LEU A 188 9.43 8.51 -16.00
N GLY A 189 8.78 9.55 -15.46
CA GLY A 189 9.48 10.71 -14.92
C GLY A 189 10.42 10.34 -13.77
N ALA A 190 10.01 9.48 -12.85
CA ALA A 190 10.85 9.01 -11.75
C ALA A 190 12.09 8.21 -12.23
N ILE A 191 11.95 7.48 -13.34
CA ILE A 191 13.05 6.69 -13.95
C ILE A 191 14.02 7.60 -14.74
N LEU A 192 13.48 8.54 -15.51
CA LEU A 192 14.28 9.35 -16.44
C LEU A 192 14.92 10.58 -15.77
N ILE A 193 14.29 11.10 -14.72
CA ILE A 193 14.74 12.29 -14.01
C ILE A 193 15.38 11.86 -12.69
N VAL A 194 16.70 11.72 -12.72
CA VAL A 194 17.46 11.34 -11.52
C VAL A 194 17.49 12.50 -10.50
N GLY A 195 17.50 12.16 -9.21
CA GLY A 195 17.65 13.13 -8.14
C GLY A 195 16.32 13.54 -7.50
N PHE A 196 16.28 14.72 -6.91
CA PHE A 196 15.12 15.19 -6.13
C PHE A 196 13.82 15.29 -6.94
N ALA A 197 13.90 15.68 -8.21
CA ALA A 197 12.74 15.74 -9.09
C ALA A 197 12.13 14.36 -9.35
N GLY A 198 12.97 13.32 -9.46
CA GLY A 198 12.51 11.93 -9.53
C GLY A 198 11.75 11.50 -8.27
N LEU A 199 12.22 11.90 -7.08
CA LEU A 199 11.52 11.66 -5.82
C LEU A 199 10.13 12.32 -5.80
N ILE A 200 10.01 13.54 -6.30
CA ILE A 200 8.71 14.22 -6.40
C ILE A 200 7.77 13.50 -7.37
N CYS A 201 8.29 13.02 -8.52
CA CYS A 201 7.51 12.20 -9.44
C CYS A 201 7.01 10.91 -8.75
N LEU A 202 7.87 10.26 -7.95
CA LEU A 202 7.53 9.05 -7.21
C LEU A 202 6.41 9.31 -6.18
N VAL A 203 6.49 10.43 -5.46
CA VAL A 203 5.44 10.87 -4.53
C VAL A 203 4.12 11.14 -5.28
N ALA A 204 4.19 11.79 -6.46
CA ALA A 204 3.03 12.13 -7.28
C ALA A 204 2.28 10.90 -7.82
N ILE A 205 2.96 9.75 -8.01
CA ILE A 205 2.30 8.49 -8.41
C ILE A 205 1.19 8.14 -7.42
N SER A 206 1.39 8.38 -6.12
CA SER A 206 0.42 8.08 -5.07
C SER A 206 -0.92 8.79 -5.27
N ALA A 207 -0.91 10.02 -5.80
CA ALA A 207 -2.12 10.75 -6.13
C ALA A 207 -2.99 9.99 -7.14
N PHE A 208 -2.37 9.51 -8.22
CA PHE A 208 -3.08 8.82 -9.29
C PHE A 208 -3.49 7.38 -8.93
N MET A 209 -2.76 6.74 -8.04
CA MET A 209 -3.14 5.42 -7.52
C MET A 209 -4.38 5.44 -6.62
N SER A 210 -4.81 6.59 -6.12
CA SER A 210 -5.79 6.75 -5.05
C SER A 210 -7.15 6.09 -5.29
N ILE A 211 -7.67 6.11 -6.52
CA ILE A 211 -8.99 5.55 -6.86
C ILE A 211 -8.92 4.19 -7.56
N MET A 212 -7.72 3.70 -7.88
CA MET A 212 -7.60 2.52 -8.74
C MET A 212 -8.16 1.26 -8.08
N PHE A 213 -7.78 0.97 -6.82
CA PHE A 213 -8.23 -0.22 -6.11
C PHE A 213 -9.76 -0.39 -6.13
N PRO A 214 -10.54 0.56 -5.59
CA PRO A 214 -11.99 0.42 -5.56
C PRO A 214 -12.64 0.52 -6.94
N SER A 215 -11.98 1.13 -7.91
CA SER A 215 -12.51 1.21 -9.28
C SER A 215 -12.33 -0.12 -10.02
N ILE A 216 -11.16 -0.74 -9.96
CA ILE A 216 -10.90 -2.07 -10.55
C ILE A 216 -11.83 -3.09 -9.89
N TYR A 217 -11.90 -3.09 -8.56
CA TYR A 217 -12.77 -3.95 -7.78
C TYR A 217 -14.25 -3.82 -8.20
N GLY A 218 -14.75 -2.58 -8.28
CA GLY A 218 -16.14 -2.32 -8.64
C GLY A 218 -16.46 -2.70 -10.08
N ILE A 219 -15.55 -2.43 -11.04
CA ILE A 219 -15.73 -2.79 -12.45
C ILE A 219 -15.71 -4.30 -12.64
N ALA A 220 -14.79 -5.00 -11.96
CA ALA A 220 -14.69 -6.46 -12.06
C ALA A 220 -15.95 -7.16 -11.52
N LEU A 221 -16.58 -6.63 -10.47
CA LEU A 221 -17.81 -7.21 -9.92
C LEU A 221 -19.08 -6.86 -10.70
N GLU A 222 -19.10 -5.80 -11.50
CA GLU A 222 -20.28 -5.43 -12.32
C GLU A 222 -20.69 -6.54 -13.31
N ARG A 223 -19.78 -7.45 -13.63
CA ARG A 223 -19.98 -8.55 -14.60
C ARG A 223 -20.10 -9.92 -13.96
N VAL A 224 -20.24 -9.97 -12.66
CA VAL A 224 -20.42 -11.20 -11.88
C VAL A 224 -21.88 -11.31 -11.46
N ASP A 225 -22.46 -12.51 -11.59
CA ASP A 225 -23.81 -12.79 -11.16
C ASP A 225 -23.96 -12.59 -9.64
N ASP A 226 -25.14 -12.14 -9.21
CA ASP A 226 -25.40 -11.85 -7.79
C ASP A 226 -25.13 -13.05 -6.86
N SER A 227 -25.38 -14.29 -7.35
CA SER A 227 -25.09 -15.53 -6.62
C SER A 227 -23.60 -15.76 -6.35
N ASP A 228 -22.73 -15.27 -7.24
CA ASP A 228 -21.28 -15.48 -7.21
C ASP A 228 -20.52 -14.26 -6.68
N THR A 229 -21.21 -13.14 -6.45
CA THR A 229 -20.61 -11.84 -6.04
C THR A 229 -19.83 -11.97 -4.73
N SER A 230 -20.31 -12.74 -3.77
CA SER A 230 -19.61 -12.91 -2.48
C SER A 230 -18.26 -13.58 -2.63
N LEU A 231 -18.17 -14.66 -3.43
CA LEU A 231 -16.92 -15.35 -3.71
C LEU A 231 -16.04 -14.52 -4.63
N GLY A 232 -16.62 -13.85 -5.62
CA GLY A 232 -15.91 -12.92 -6.51
C GLY A 232 -15.26 -11.77 -5.75
N ALA A 233 -15.96 -11.19 -4.79
CA ALA A 233 -15.44 -10.17 -3.90
C ALA A 233 -14.25 -10.68 -3.07
N ALA A 234 -14.34 -11.91 -2.55
CA ALA A 234 -13.27 -12.52 -1.78
C ALA A 234 -11.98 -12.66 -2.58
N PHE A 235 -12.04 -13.15 -3.83
CA PHE A 235 -10.85 -13.27 -4.68
C PHE A 235 -10.23 -11.92 -5.05
N LEU A 236 -11.04 -10.88 -5.29
CA LEU A 236 -10.54 -9.53 -5.53
C LEU A 236 -9.86 -8.93 -4.30
N VAL A 237 -10.30 -9.27 -3.09
CA VAL A 237 -9.60 -8.91 -1.85
C VAL A 237 -8.34 -9.73 -1.68
N MET A 238 -8.36 -11.04 -1.98
CA MET A 238 -7.16 -11.88 -1.97
C MET A 238 -6.08 -11.40 -2.96
N ALA A 239 -6.43 -10.64 -3.99
CA ALA A 239 -5.48 -10.02 -4.91
C ALA A 239 -4.48 -9.06 -4.21
N ILE A 240 -4.73 -8.66 -2.95
CA ILE A 240 -3.78 -7.95 -2.09
C ILE A 240 -2.47 -8.74 -1.90
N VAL A 241 -2.47 -10.05 -2.12
CA VAL A 241 -1.26 -10.89 -2.10
C VAL A 241 -0.16 -10.36 -3.03
N GLY A 242 -0.51 -9.66 -4.12
CA GLY A 242 0.46 -8.99 -4.98
C GLY A 242 1.38 -8.03 -4.22
N GLY A 243 0.83 -7.30 -3.23
CA GLY A 243 1.59 -6.41 -2.35
C GLY A 243 2.51 -7.14 -1.36
N ALA A 244 2.24 -8.39 -1.04
CA ALA A 244 3.11 -9.20 -0.19
C ALA A 244 4.29 -9.82 -0.96
N LEU A 245 4.08 -10.18 -2.23
CA LEU A 245 5.07 -10.85 -3.06
C LEU A 245 6.11 -9.89 -3.67
N MET A 246 5.70 -8.67 -4.00
CA MET A 246 6.57 -7.76 -4.76
C MET A 246 7.66 -7.07 -3.93
N PRO A 247 7.49 -6.66 -2.67
CA PRO A 247 8.58 -6.06 -1.90
C PRO A 247 9.80 -6.99 -1.72
N PRO A 248 9.66 -8.30 -1.42
CA PRO A 248 10.80 -9.22 -1.43
C PRO A 248 11.48 -9.33 -2.80
N LEU A 249 10.70 -9.38 -3.88
CA LEU A 249 11.24 -9.38 -5.24
C LEU A 249 12.00 -8.09 -5.53
N GLN A 250 11.47 -6.94 -5.14
CA GLN A 250 12.14 -5.65 -5.27
C GLN A 250 13.45 -5.62 -4.47
N GLY A 251 13.45 -6.15 -3.24
CA GLY A 251 14.67 -6.25 -2.42
C GLY A 251 15.74 -7.09 -3.10
N THR A 252 15.40 -8.27 -3.62
CA THR A 252 16.37 -9.12 -4.34
C THR A 252 16.92 -8.45 -5.60
N ILE A 253 16.09 -7.67 -6.31
CA ILE A 253 16.51 -6.90 -7.49
C ILE A 253 17.55 -5.85 -7.10
N ILE A 254 17.31 -5.13 -6.01
CA ILE A 254 18.23 -4.10 -5.49
C ILE A 254 19.56 -4.74 -5.04
N ASP A 255 19.48 -5.86 -4.33
CA ASP A 255 20.66 -6.58 -3.84
C ASP A 255 21.53 -7.15 -4.97
N CYS A 256 20.96 -7.45 -6.13
CA CYS A 256 21.70 -7.85 -7.33
C CYS A 256 22.56 -6.71 -7.93
N GLY A 257 22.32 -5.45 -7.53
CA GLY A 257 23.08 -4.25 -7.95
C GLY A 257 22.90 -3.84 -9.41
N SER A 258 22.65 -4.76 -10.32
CA SER A 258 22.36 -4.46 -11.75
C SER A 258 21.52 -5.55 -12.38
N ILE A 259 20.59 -5.15 -13.25
CA ILE A 259 19.80 -6.06 -14.10
C ILE A 259 20.02 -5.66 -15.56
N ALA A 260 20.44 -6.63 -16.38
CA ALA A 260 20.70 -6.43 -17.81
C ALA A 260 21.63 -5.24 -18.14
N GLY A 261 22.60 -4.95 -17.25
CA GLY A 261 23.56 -3.86 -17.42
C GLY A 261 23.05 -2.48 -17.00
N LEU A 262 21.82 -2.39 -16.49
CA LEU A 262 21.28 -1.17 -15.86
C LEU A 262 21.45 -1.26 -14.35
N PRO A 263 21.86 -0.17 -13.66
CA PRO A 263 21.93 -0.16 -12.21
C PRO A 263 20.52 -0.41 -11.63
N ALA A 264 20.44 -1.25 -10.59
CA ALA A 264 19.16 -1.59 -9.94
C ALA A 264 18.57 -0.42 -9.15
N VAL A 265 19.41 0.56 -8.84
CA VAL A 265 19.03 1.81 -8.17
C VAL A 265 19.71 2.96 -8.92
N ASN A 266 18.94 3.88 -9.43
CA ASN A 266 19.41 5.15 -10.02
C ASN A 266 19.00 6.30 -9.13
#